data_4663ab7308b38040f79c9c5fdd652fe7
#
_entry.id   4663ab7308b38040f79c9c5fdd652fe7
#
_cell.length_a   1.000
_cell.length_b   1.000
_cell.length_c   1.000
_cell.angle_alpha   90.00
_cell.angle_beta   90.00
_cell.angle_gamma   90.00
#
_symmetry.space_group_name_H-M   'P 1'
#
loop_
_entity.id
_entity.type
_entity.pdbx_description
1 polymer ?
#
loop_
_entity_poly.entity_id
_entity_poly.type
_entity_poly.pdbx_seq_one_letter_code
_entity_poly.pdbx_strand_id
1 'polypeptide(L)'
;MGLDDVLARVAQAAEAAGREPADITLIAVSKVQPNVRVKAVLQAGHRVFGENKVQEAQGKWPDFRAAFAGVELHLLGPLQTNKIKPALELFDVIHSLDRDKLARKLADAAQARGACPPLFVQVNTGREPQKAGIDPDDLDAFIARCRDDYALPLAGLMVIPPVDDAPRPHFDALAEMAARNGLAGLSMGM
;
A
#
# COMPACT_ATOMS: atom_id res chain seq x y z
N MET A 1 14.41 0.49 -18.81
CA MET A 1 13.69 -0.64 -18.16
C MET A 1 12.21 -0.40 -18.37
N GLY A 2 11.55 -1.27 -19.13
CA GLY A 2 10.11 -1.22 -19.39
C GLY A 2 9.33 -2.10 -18.40
N LEU A 3 8.01 -2.15 -18.57
CA LEU A 3 7.13 -3.00 -17.75
C LEU A 3 7.52 -4.49 -17.87
N ASP A 4 7.76 -4.96 -19.11
CA ASP A 4 8.10 -6.36 -19.37
C ASP A 4 9.42 -6.78 -18.70
N ASP A 5 10.43 -5.89 -18.68
CA ASP A 5 11.70 -6.14 -17.98
C ASP A 5 11.48 -6.32 -16.48
N VAL A 6 10.58 -5.52 -15.89
CA VAL A 6 10.26 -5.62 -14.46
C VAL A 6 9.49 -6.89 -14.15
N LEU A 7 8.47 -7.21 -14.96
CA LEU A 7 7.69 -8.44 -14.83
C LEU A 7 8.57 -9.70 -14.97
N ALA A 8 9.49 -9.72 -15.93
CA ALA A 8 10.44 -10.81 -16.08
C ALA A 8 11.33 -11.00 -14.84
N ARG A 9 11.80 -9.90 -14.23
CA ARG A 9 12.59 -9.95 -12.99
C ARG A 9 11.76 -10.44 -11.79
N VAL A 10 10.48 -10.03 -11.70
CA VAL A 10 9.57 -10.53 -10.67
C VAL A 10 9.37 -12.03 -10.83
N ALA A 11 9.11 -12.50 -12.06
CA ALA A 11 8.92 -13.92 -12.34
C ALA A 11 10.18 -14.75 -11.98
N GLN A 12 11.35 -14.29 -12.39
CA GLN A 12 12.63 -14.95 -12.06
C GLN A 12 12.88 -15.01 -10.55
N ALA A 13 12.58 -13.93 -9.83
CA ALA A 13 12.74 -13.89 -8.38
C ALA A 13 11.74 -14.82 -7.65
N ALA A 14 10.52 -14.90 -8.13
CA ALA A 14 9.48 -15.79 -7.61
C ALA A 14 9.89 -17.26 -7.79
N GLU A 15 10.31 -17.63 -9.02
CA GLU A 15 10.79 -18.98 -9.35
C GLU A 15 11.98 -19.38 -8.47
N ALA A 16 12.97 -18.49 -8.32
CA ALA A 16 14.13 -18.73 -7.45
C ALA A 16 13.75 -18.94 -5.98
N ALA A 17 12.62 -18.39 -5.54
CA ALA A 17 12.07 -18.54 -4.20
C ALA A 17 11.04 -19.69 -4.07
N GLY A 18 10.83 -20.47 -5.14
CA GLY A 18 9.82 -21.54 -5.15
C GLY A 18 8.38 -21.04 -5.01
N ARG A 19 8.10 -19.83 -5.52
CA ARG A 19 6.77 -19.18 -5.47
C ARG A 19 6.22 -18.98 -6.88
N GLU A 20 4.90 -18.95 -6.98
CA GLU A 20 4.24 -18.59 -8.23
C GLU A 20 4.32 -17.07 -8.48
N PRO A 21 4.69 -16.60 -9.68
CA PRO A 21 4.69 -15.18 -10.01
C PRO A 21 3.33 -14.50 -9.80
N ALA A 22 2.24 -15.24 -9.96
CA ALA A 22 0.88 -14.75 -9.74
C ALA A 22 0.57 -14.37 -8.27
N ASP A 23 1.36 -14.86 -7.32
CA ASP A 23 1.25 -14.50 -5.89
C ASP A 23 1.86 -13.13 -5.59
N ILE A 24 2.53 -12.51 -6.58
CA ILE A 24 3.22 -11.25 -6.41
C ILE A 24 2.51 -10.16 -7.21
N THR A 25 1.94 -9.20 -6.52
CA THR A 25 1.32 -8.03 -7.14
C THR A 25 2.37 -6.94 -7.38
N LEU A 26 2.61 -6.62 -8.64
CA LEU A 26 3.43 -5.46 -9.01
C LEU A 26 2.56 -4.20 -8.99
N ILE A 27 2.89 -3.23 -8.14
CA ILE A 27 2.24 -1.93 -8.11
C ILE A 27 3.08 -0.92 -8.90
N ALA A 28 2.57 -0.44 -10.03
CA ALA A 28 3.21 0.60 -10.83
C ALA A 28 2.98 1.98 -10.18
N VAL A 29 4.01 2.52 -9.52
CA VAL A 29 3.91 3.81 -8.83
C VAL A 29 3.93 4.95 -9.84
N SER A 30 2.81 5.69 -9.94
CA SER A 30 2.58 6.72 -10.96
C SER A 30 2.60 8.16 -10.43
N LYS A 31 3.00 8.35 -9.16
CA LYS A 31 3.19 9.68 -8.58
C LYS A 31 4.10 10.54 -9.47
N VAL A 32 3.73 11.81 -9.67
CA VAL A 32 4.44 12.80 -10.51
C VAL A 32 4.80 12.34 -11.93
N GLN A 33 4.24 11.22 -12.40
CA GLN A 33 4.46 10.78 -13.77
C GLN A 33 3.48 11.46 -14.74
N PRO A 34 3.95 11.87 -15.93
CA PRO A 34 3.08 12.40 -16.98
C PRO A 34 2.01 11.38 -17.40
N ASN A 35 0.81 11.85 -17.70
CA ASN A 35 -0.32 10.99 -18.10
C ASN A 35 0.01 10.09 -19.29
N VAL A 36 0.86 10.55 -20.24
CA VAL A 36 1.28 9.74 -21.38
C VAL A 36 2.04 8.47 -20.97
N ARG A 37 2.87 8.54 -19.93
CA ARG A 37 3.59 7.37 -19.40
C ARG A 37 2.66 6.40 -18.69
N VAL A 38 1.73 6.91 -17.88
CA VAL A 38 0.71 6.09 -17.20
C VAL A 38 -0.16 5.38 -18.22
N LYS A 39 -0.63 6.13 -19.26
CA LYS A 39 -1.42 5.56 -20.35
C LYS A 39 -0.69 4.45 -21.11
N ALA A 40 0.60 4.59 -21.37
CA ALA A 40 1.38 3.55 -22.03
C ALA A 40 1.41 2.23 -21.23
N VAL A 41 1.55 2.31 -19.90
CA VAL A 41 1.51 1.14 -19.01
C VAL A 41 0.12 0.52 -18.95
N LEU A 42 -0.95 1.34 -18.95
CA LEU A 42 -2.34 0.86 -19.05
C LEU A 42 -2.61 0.16 -20.38
N GLN A 43 -2.09 0.71 -21.50
CA GLN A 43 -2.20 0.11 -22.84
C GLN A 43 -1.43 -1.22 -22.97
N ALA A 44 -0.33 -1.36 -22.22
CA ALA A 44 0.40 -2.63 -22.10
C ALA A 44 -0.35 -3.69 -21.23
N GLY A 45 -1.54 -3.37 -20.74
CA GLY A 45 -2.37 -4.32 -19.98
C GLY A 45 -2.23 -4.28 -18.47
N HIS A 46 -1.30 -3.49 -17.93
CA HIS A 46 -1.14 -3.38 -16.48
C HIS A 46 -2.32 -2.63 -15.83
N ARG A 47 -2.74 -3.05 -14.64
CA ARG A 47 -3.96 -2.52 -13.99
C ARG A 47 -3.77 -2.08 -12.55
N VAL A 48 -2.67 -2.41 -11.89
CA VAL A 48 -2.43 -2.12 -10.47
C VAL A 48 -1.47 -0.94 -10.33
N PHE A 49 -1.95 0.17 -9.81
CA PHE A 49 -1.19 1.41 -9.73
C PHE A 49 -1.12 1.97 -8.30
N GLY A 50 -0.05 2.72 -8.03
CA GLY A 50 0.16 3.36 -6.74
C GLY A 50 0.33 4.88 -6.84
N GLU A 51 -0.28 5.60 -5.90
CA GLU A 51 -0.15 7.05 -5.76
C GLU A 51 0.23 7.43 -4.33
N ASN A 52 0.86 8.58 -4.18
CA ASN A 52 1.25 9.09 -2.88
C ASN A 52 0.33 10.20 -2.35
N LYS A 53 -0.44 10.85 -3.21
CA LYS A 53 -1.27 12.01 -2.85
C LYS A 53 -2.69 11.87 -3.39
N VAL A 54 -3.66 11.99 -2.49
CA VAL A 54 -5.09 11.90 -2.84
C VAL A 54 -5.48 12.93 -3.90
N GLN A 55 -5.03 14.17 -3.77
CA GLN A 55 -5.39 15.24 -4.72
C GLN A 55 -4.82 15.00 -6.12
N GLU A 56 -3.58 14.52 -6.22
CA GLU A 56 -2.98 14.17 -7.52
C GLU A 56 -3.77 13.03 -8.19
N ALA A 57 -4.12 12.02 -7.40
CA ALA A 57 -4.91 10.90 -7.87
C ALA A 57 -6.31 11.32 -8.33
N GLN A 58 -6.99 12.21 -7.60
CA GLN A 58 -8.31 12.75 -7.99
C GLN A 58 -8.29 13.49 -9.33
N GLY A 59 -7.20 14.17 -9.67
CA GLY A 59 -7.06 14.89 -10.94
C GLY A 59 -6.66 13.99 -12.12
N LYS A 60 -6.32 12.72 -11.88
CA LYS A 60 -5.75 11.83 -12.89
C LYS A 60 -6.62 10.58 -13.14
N TRP A 61 -6.99 9.88 -12.08
CA TRP A 61 -7.51 8.52 -12.15
C TRP A 61 -8.97 8.37 -12.59
N PRO A 62 -9.90 9.32 -12.37
CA PRO A 62 -11.26 9.19 -12.90
C PRO A 62 -11.30 8.98 -14.42
N ASP A 63 -10.51 9.74 -15.17
CA ASP A 63 -10.44 9.63 -16.63
C ASP A 63 -9.84 8.29 -17.09
N PHE A 64 -8.77 7.83 -16.38
CA PHE A 64 -8.19 6.54 -16.69
C PHE A 64 -9.11 5.37 -16.36
N ARG A 65 -9.84 5.42 -15.25
CA ARG A 65 -10.83 4.38 -14.90
C ARG A 65 -12.01 4.33 -15.86
N ALA A 66 -12.42 5.48 -16.41
CA ALA A 66 -13.44 5.52 -17.44
C ALA A 66 -12.96 4.90 -18.77
N ALA A 67 -11.67 5.05 -19.10
CA ALA A 67 -11.08 4.54 -20.34
C ALA A 67 -10.55 3.09 -20.24
N PHE A 68 -10.20 2.61 -19.06
CA PHE A 68 -9.59 1.30 -18.85
C PHE A 68 -10.30 0.56 -17.70
N ALA A 69 -11.00 -0.51 -18.02
CA ALA A 69 -11.65 -1.34 -17.01
C ALA A 69 -10.65 -2.10 -16.12
N GLY A 70 -11.05 -2.39 -14.89
CA GLY A 70 -10.29 -3.23 -13.96
C GLY A 70 -9.07 -2.57 -13.31
N VAL A 71 -8.98 -1.22 -13.36
CA VAL A 71 -7.89 -0.49 -12.67
C VAL A 71 -8.09 -0.57 -11.16
N GLU A 72 -7.04 -1.06 -10.48
CA GLU A 72 -6.90 -1.07 -9.03
C GLU A 72 -5.90 0.00 -8.61
N LEU A 73 -6.30 0.88 -7.69
CA LEU A 73 -5.51 2.04 -7.27
C LEU A 73 -5.17 1.97 -5.79
N HIS A 74 -3.89 1.99 -5.46
CA HIS A 74 -3.36 1.91 -4.12
C HIS A 74 -2.86 3.27 -3.63
N LEU A 75 -3.22 3.67 -2.41
CA LEU A 75 -2.60 4.80 -1.73
C LEU A 75 -1.39 4.33 -0.93
N LEU A 76 -0.20 4.74 -1.37
CA LEU A 76 1.07 4.37 -0.74
C LEU A 76 1.63 5.48 0.17
N GLY A 77 1.31 6.74 -0.14
CA GLY A 77 1.77 7.88 0.63
C GLY A 77 0.90 8.20 1.85
N PRO A 78 1.39 9.05 2.76
CA PRO A 78 0.71 9.33 4.02
C PRO A 78 -0.67 9.94 3.82
N LEU A 79 -1.66 9.39 4.53
CA LEU A 79 -3.05 9.86 4.50
C LEU A 79 -3.31 10.89 5.58
N GLN A 80 -3.65 12.11 5.17
CA GLN A 80 -4.13 13.15 6.06
C GLN A 80 -5.58 12.88 6.46
N THR A 81 -5.94 13.14 7.72
CA THR A 81 -7.30 12.85 8.24
C THR A 81 -8.41 13.62 7.53
N ASN A 82 -8.13 14.83 7.02
CA ASN A 82 -9.08 15.63 6.23
C ASN A 82 -9.24 15.13 4.78
N LYS A 83 -8.47 14.11 4.36
CA LYS A 83 -8.52 13.49 3.03
C LYS A 83 -9.09 12.07 3.07
N ILE A 84 -9.55 11.60 4.22
CA ILE A 84 -10.09 10.23 4.37
C ILE A 84 -11.27 10.01 3.43
N LYS A 85 -12.28 10.89 3.44
CA LYS A 85 -13.46 10.70 2.58
C LYS A 85 -13.11 10.56 1.09
N PRO A 86 -12.39 11.50 0.45
CA PRO A 86 -11.99 11.33 -0.93
C PRO A 86 -11.03 10.14 -1.16
N ALA A 87 -10.24 9.74 -0.16
CA ALA A 87 -9.41 8.55 -0.28
C ALA A 87 -10.24 7.27 -0.34
N LEU A 88 -11.24 7.12 0.55
CA LEU A 88 -12.16 5.98 0.54
C LEU A 88 -13.04 5.91 -0.73
N GLU A 89 -13.27 7.02 -1.41
CA GLU A 89 -14.01 7.05 -2.68
C GLU A 89 -13.16 6.63 -3.88
N LEU A 90 -11.84 6.85 -3.81
CA LEU A 90 -10.96 6.71 -4.96
C LEU A 90 -10.06 5.48 -4.92
N PHE A 91 -9.56 5.09 -3.74
CA PHE A 91 -8.58 4.03 -3.62
C PHE A 91 -9.21 2.69 -3.24
N ASP A 92 -8.71 1.63 -3.86
CA ASP A 92 -9.13 0.26 -3.61
C ASP A 92 -8.36 -0.37 -2.44
N VAL A 93 -7.14 0.13 -2.15
CA VAL A 93 -6.29 -0.30 -1.03
C VAL A 93 -5.53 0.91 -0.46
N ILE A 94 -5.35 0.95 0.87
CA ILE A 94 -4.57 2.00 1.55
C ILE A 94 -3.44 1.35 2.34
N HIS A 95 -2.18 1.77 2.06
CA HIS A 95 -0.98 1.18 2.64
C HIS A 95 -0.35 2.00 3.77
N SER A 96 -0.92 3.13 4.12
CA SER A 96 -0.31 4.13 5.00
C SER A 96 -1.05 4.32 6.33
N LEU A 97 -1.60 3.24 6.89
CA LEU A 97 -2.18 3.28 8.24
C LEU A 97 -1.03 3.28 9.27
N ASP A 98 -0.73 4.44 9.83
CA ASP A 98 0.51 4.71 10.56
C ASP A 98 0.31 5.31 11.98
N ARG A 99 -0.92 5.50 12.46
CA ARG A 99 -1.19 6.11 13.76
C ARG A 99 -2.65 5.95 14.22
N ASP A 100 -2.86 5.96 15.53
CA ASP A 100 -4.16 5.75 16.16
C ASP A 100 -5.22 6.77 15.73
N LYS A 101 -4.86 8.06 15.67
CA LYS A 101 -5.77 9.12 15.20
C LYS A 101 -6.32 8.85 13.79
N LEU A 102 -5.48 8.31 12.90
CA LEU A 102 -5.90 7.95 11.54
C LEU A 102 -6.81 6.71 11.57
N ALA A 103 -6.43 5.68 12.33
CA ALA A 103 -7.22 4.45 12.46
C ALA A 103 -8.65 4.75 12.93
N ARG A 104 -8.79 5.50 14.03
CA ARG A 104 -10.10 5.90 14.55
C ARG A 104 -10.94 6.68 13.53
N LYS A 105 -10.31 7.65 12.84
CA LYS A 105 -11.03 8.45 11.82
C LYS A 105 -11.40 7.66 10.58
N LEU A 106 -10.59 6.67 10.20
CA LEU A 106 -10.94 5.72 9.13
C LEU A 106 -12.11 4.85 9.55
N ALA A 107 -12.13 4.35 10.78
CA ALA A 107 -13.25 3.57 11.31
C ALA A 107 -14.56 4.38 11.32
N ASP A 108 -14.54 5.60 11.82
CA ASP A 108 -15.70 6.52 11.79
C ASP A 108 -16.24 6.70 10.35
N ALA A 109 -15.33 6.95 9.40
CA ALA A 109 -15.70 7.18 8.01
C ALA A 109 -16.16 5.90 7.29
N ALA A 110 -15.54 4.76 7.59
CA ALA A 110 -15.91 3.46 7.07
C ALA A 110 -17.31 3.03 7.55
N GLN A 111 -17.61 3.23 8.83
CA GLN A 111 -18.92 2.98 9.42
C GLN A 111 -20.00 3.85 8.75
N ALA A 112 -19.75 5.14 8.59
CA ALA A 112 -20.68 6.06 7.94
C ALA A 112 -20.94 5.70 6.45
N ARG A 113 -19.94 5.12 5.78
CA ARG A 113 -20.02 4.70 4.36
C ARG A 113 -20.58 3.28 4.20
N GLY A 114 -20.48 2.43 5.21
CA GLY A 114 -20.81 1.00 5.15
C GLY A 114 -19.72 0.16 4.46
N ALA A 115 -18.53 0.71 4.17
CA ALA A 115 -17.42 -0.01 3.51
C ALA A 115 -16.07 0.63 3.84
N CYS A 116 -15.05 -0.21 3.95
CA CYS A 116 -13.64 0.19 4.07
C CYS A 116 -12.79 -0.64 3.11
N PRO A 117 -11.88 -0.05 2.33
CA PRO A 117 -10.92 -0.81 1.55
C PRO A 117 -9.96 -1.57 2.47
N PRO A 118 -9.31 -2.63 1.99
CA PRO A 118 -8.22 -3.29 2.70
C PRO A 118 -7.14 -2.29 3.12
N LEU A 119 -6.65 -2.43 4.36
CA LEU A 119 -5.65 -1.53 4.95
C LEU A 119 -4.37 -2.29 5.26
N PHE A 120 -3.23 -1.68 4.94
CA PHE A 120 -1.92 -2.11 5.42
C PHE A 120 -1.43 -1.16 6.50
N VAL A 121 -0.93 -1.70 7.60
CA VAL A 121 -0.26 -0.92 8.64
C VAL A 121 1.16 -0.64 8.19
N GLN A 122 1.51 0.64 8.11
CA GLN A 122 2.88 1.05 7.80
C GLN A 122 3.75 0.96 9.05
N VAL A 123 4.89 0.27 8.93
CA VAL A 123 5.85 0.05 10.02
C VAL A 123 7.13 0.83 9.77
N ASN A 124 7.63 1.53 10.77
CA ASN A 124 8.90 2.25 10.74
C ASN A 124 10.05 1.34 11.24
N THR A 125 10.46 0.39 10.42
CA THR A 125 11.50 -0.59 10.78
C THR A 125 12.87 0.02 11.00
N GLY A 126 13.14 1.20 10.42
CA GLY A 126 14.38 1.94 10.63
C GLY A 126 14.38 2.81 11.90
N ARG A 127 13.25 2.88 12.62
CA ARG A 127 13.08 3.73 13.83
C ARG A 127 13.53 5.18 13.61
N GLU A 128 13.32 5.70 12.42
CA GLU A 128 13.67 7.07 12.04
C GLU A 128 12.56 8.04 12.51
N PRO A 129 12.84 8.97 13.45
CA PRO A 129 11.79 9.81 14.05
C PRO A 129 11.00 10.68 13.06
N GLN A 130 11.60 11.00 11.91
CA GLN A 130 11.00 11.84 10.85
C GLN A 130 10.15 11.04 9.86
N LYS A 131 10.20 9.70 9.89
CA LYS A 131 9.43 8.85 8.97
C LYS A 131 8.10 8.43 9.55
N ALA A 132 7.12 8.27 8.66
CA ALA A 132 5.83 7.69 8.98
C ALA A 132 5.95 6.18 9.27
N GLY A 133 5.01 5.66 10.02
CA GLY A 133 4.92 4.26 10.40
C GLY A 133 4.90 4.06 11.91
N ILE A 134 4.27 2.96 12.33
CA ILE A 134 4.25 2.53 13.72
C ILE A 134 5.63 2.00 14.10
N ASP A 135 6.11 2.33 15.31
CA ASP A 135 7.31 1.70 15.86
C ASP A 135 7.08 0.18 16.02
N PRO A 136 8.05 -0.67 15.67
CA PRO A 136 7.92 -2.12 15.82
C PRO A 136 7.51 -2.60 17.22
N ASP A 137 7.89 -1.87 18.27
CA ASP A 137 7.57 -2.23 19.64
C ASP A 137 6.09 -1.94 20.01
N ASP A 138 5.46 -0.97 19.32
CA ASP A 138 4.05 -0.59 19.51
C ASP A 138 3.10 -1.32 18.55
N LEU A 139 3.64 -2.05 17.57
CA LEU A 139 2.89 -2.58 16.44
C LEU A 139 1.78 -3.55 16.86
N ASP A 140 2.09 -4.53 17.72
CA ASP A 140 1.14 -5.58 18.09
C ASP A 140 -0.06 -5.00 18.84
N ALA A 141 0.18 -4.05 19.76
CA ALA A 141 -0.87 -3.33 20.47
C ALA A 141 -1.71 -2.45 19.52
N PHE A 142 -1.07 -1.83 18.52
CA PHE A 142 -1.78 -1.03 17.51
C PHE A 142 -2.67 -1.90 16.62
N ILE A 143 -2.19 -3.07 16.16
CA ILE A 143 -2.96 -4.02 15.37
C ILE A 143 -4.18 -4.52 16.17
N ALA A 144 -3.99 -4.90 17.44
CA ALA A 144 -5.09 -5.31 18.29
C ALA A 144 -6.18 -4.24 18.37
N ARG A 145 -5.82 -2.99 18.64
CA ARG A 145 -6.80 -1.88 18.65
C ARG A 145 -7.51 -1.70 17.31
N CYS A 146 -6.77 -1.79 16.21
CA CYS A 146 -7.38 -1.65 14.88
C CYS A 146 -8.42 -2.74 14.59
N ARG A 147 -8.19 -3.97 15.07
CA ARG A 147 -9.12 -5.09 14.90
C ARG A 147 -10.28 -5.04 15.89
N ASP A 148 -9.96 -4.92 17.18
CA ASP A 148 -10.91 -5.17 18.26
C ASP A 148 -11.75 -3.92 18.57
N ASP A 149 -11.13 -2.72 18.60
CA ASP A 149 -11.81 -1.48 18.92
C ASP A 149 -12.39 -0.79 17.68
N TYR A 150 -11.69 -0.86 16.55
CA TYR A 150 -12.03 -0.11 15.34
C TYR A 150 -12.63 -0.98 14.22
N ALA A 151 -12.60 -2.30 14.33
CA ALA A 151 -13.10 -3.26 13.34
C ALA A 151 -12.59 -2.96 11.90
N LEU A 152 -11.33 -2.54 11.77
CA LEU A 152 -10.71 -2.20 10.48
C LEU A 152 -10.26 -3.45 9.73
N PRO A 153 -10.46 -3.52 8.39
CA PRO A 153 -10.07 -4.65 7.56
C PRO A 153 -8.55 -4.64 7.28
N LEU A 154 -7.75 -5.10 8.23
CA LEU A 154 -6.30 -5.19 8.07
C LEU A 154 -5.93 -6.34 7.13
N ALA A 155 -5.30 -6.01 6.00
CA ALA A 155 -4.83 -6.96 5.00
C ALA A 155 -3.36 -7.38 5.22
N GLY A 156 -2.55 -6.51 5.81
CA GLY A 156 -1.13 -6.79 5.96
C GLY A 156 -0.33 -5.65 6.56
N LEU A 157 0.99 -5.77 6.42
CA LEU A 157 1.96 -4.75 6.83
C LEU A 157 2.67 -4.14 5.61
N MET A 158 3.09 -2.89 5.75
CA MET A 158 3.85 -2.18 4.71
C MET A 158 5.11 -1.57 5.31
N VAL A 159 6.19 -1.58 4.53
CA VAL A 159 7.45 -0.91 4.88
C VAL A 159 8.04 -0.17 3.68
N ILE A 160 8.63 0.99 3.97
CA ILE A 160 9.58 1.68 3.10
C ILE A 160 10.89 1.76 3.89
N PRO A 161 11.87 0.91 3.58
CA PRO A 161 13.14 0.87 4.32
C PRO A 161 13.90 2.21 4.27
N PRO A 162 14.85 2.46 5.18
CA PRO A 162 15.80 3.54 5.03
C PRO A 162 16.57 3.45 3.70
N VAL A 163 16.84 4.61 3.08
CA VAL A 163 17.46 4.66 1.74
C VAL A 163 18.88 4.08 1.73
N ASP A 164 19.59 4.29 2.84
CA ASP A 164 21.00 3.91 2.96
C ASP A 164 21.19 2.48 3.52
N ASP A 165 20.10 1.82 3.94
CA ASP A 165 20.14 0.48 4.49
C ASP A 165 19.89 -0.59 3.42
N ALA A 166 20.45 -1.79 3.64
CA ALA A 166 20.06 -2.96 2.86
C ALA A 166 18.58 -3.29 3.12
N PRO A 167 17.72 -3.41 2.09
CA PRO A 167 16.28 -3.56 2.30
C PRO A 167 15.88 -4.93 2.89
N ARG A 168 16.66 -5.97 2.67
CA ARG A 168 16.31 -7.34 3.05
C ARG A 168 16.04 -7.53 4.55
N PRO A 169 16.89 -7.05 5.48
CA PRO A 169 16.60 -7.20 6.92
C PRO A 169 15.27 -6.56 7.33
N HIS A 170 14.89 -5.43 6.70
CA HIS A 170 13.61 -4.78 6.95
C HIS A 170 12.43 -5.58 6.41
N PHE A 171 12.59 -6.26 5.27
CA PHE A 171 11.57 -7.13 4.70
C PHE A 171 11.40 -8.42 5.53
N ASP A 172 12.50 -9.03 5.96
CA ASP A 172 12.48 -10.22 6.82
C ASP A 172 11.79 -9.89 8.17
N ALA A 173 12.15 -8.78 8.81
CA ALA A 173 11.50 -8.30 10.03
C ALA A 173 10.00 -8.01 9.81
N LEU A 174 9.61 -7.41 8.69
CA LEU A 174 8.21 -7.16 8.37
C LEU A 174 7.42 -8.47 8.24
N ALA A 175 8.01 -9.48 7.59
CA ALA A 175 7.39 -10.79 7.42
C ALA A 175 7.16 -11.50 8.76
N GLU A 176 8.15 -11.45 9.67
CA GLU A 176 8.02 -11.99 11.04
C GLU A 176 6.92 -11.28 11.82
N MET A 177 6.87 -9.93 11.76
CA MET A 177 5.84 -9.12 12.39
C MET A 177 4.44 -9.43 11.85
N ALA A 178 4.30 -9.61 10.53
CA ALA A 178 3.04 -9.98 9.91
C ALA A 178 2.58 -11.37 10.35
N ALA A 179 3.48 -12.35 10.32
CA ALA A 179 3.18 -13.73 10.71
C ALA A 179 2.71 -13.84 12.16
N ARG A 180 3.40 -13.21 13.13
CA ARG A 180 2.99 -13.25 14.54
C ARG A 180 1.65 -12.55 14.79
N ASN A 181 1.25 -11.63 13.91
CA ASN A 181 -0.05 -10.95 13.98
C ASN A 181 -1.13 -11.61 13.10
N GLY A 182 -0.85 -12.76 12.46
CA GLY A 182 -1.81 -13.44 11.59
C GLY A 182 -2.22 -12.61 10.37
N LEU A 183 -1.30 -11.79 9.84
CA LEU A 183 -1.50 -10.99 8.63
C LEU A 183 -0.75 -11.63 7.46
N ALA A 184 -1.44 -11.84 6.34
CA ALA A 184 -0.85 -12.50 5.17
C ALA A 184 -0.21 -11.52 4.18
N GLY A 185 -0.71 -10.29 4.09
CA GLY A 185 -0.26 -9.32 3.10
C GLY A 185 1.05 -8.65 3.50
N LEU A 186 1.98 -8.54 2.54
CA LEU A 186 3.23 -7.80 2.68
C LEU A 186 3.35 -6.78 1.54
N SER A 187 3.52 -5.51 1.88
CA SER A 187 3.79 -4.44 0.92
C SER A 187 5.20 -3.93 1.14
N MET A 188 6.08 -4.30 0.22
CA MET A 188 7.51 -4.07 0.29
C MET A 188 7.97 -3.44 -1.02
N GLY A 189 8.54 -2.24 -0.98
CA GLY A 189 8.99 -1.57 -2.18
C GLY A 189 9.78 -0.31 -1.88
N MET A 190 10.48 0.19 -2.89
CA MET A 190 11.28 1.41 -2.81
C MET A 190 11.00 2.29 -4.02
#